data_c49a32da4d5e46777af2abe8e394911c
#
_entry.id   c49a32da4d5e46777af2abe8e394911c
#
_cell.length_a   1.000
_cell.length_b   1.000
_cell.length_c   1.000
_cell.angle_alpha   90.00
_cell.angle_beta   90.00
_cell.angle_gamma   90.00
#
_symmetry.space_group_name_H-M   'P 1'
#
loop_
_entity.id
_entity.type
_entity.pdbx_description
1 polymer ?
#
loop_
_entity_poly.entity_id
_entity_poly.type
_entity_poly.pdbx_seq_one_letter_code
_entity_poly.pdbx_strand_id
1 'polypeptide(L)'
;MTTKFKGITLTLGDRDYVVPPLNFRTLQALQARLEKFSGGVDAESLDLVVDSLYGAIQRNYPELTRDDCIDMLDLGNMEEVMQAVMDVSGLKRKALEAAAEASSNPSTGPSSMPT
;
A
#
# COMPACT_ATOMS: atom_id res chain seq x y z
N MET A 1 21.03 10.94 -7.54
CA MET A 1 19.95 11.04 -8.51
C MET A 1 18.67 11.54 -7.84
N THR A 2 17.98 12.44 -8.49
CA THR A 2 16.77 13.03 -7.94
C THR A 2 15.56 12.14 -8.24
N THR A 3 14.73 11.89 -7.24
CA THR A 3 13.50 11.14 -7.46
C THR A 3 12.46 12.01 -8.15
N LYS A 4 11.65 11.42 -9.04
CA LYS A 4 10.64 12.14 -9.81
C LYS A 4 9.41 12.49 -9.00
N PHE A 5 9.04 11.63 -8.07
CA PHE A 5 7.78 11.74 -7.34
C PHE A 5 8.04 11.73 -5.85
N LYS A 6 7.27 12.52 -5.13
CA LYS A 6 7.32 12.49 -3.67
C LYS A 6 6.71 11.20 -3.16
N GLY A 7 7.18 10.74 -2.02
CA GLY A 7 6.68 9.51 -1.43
C GLY A 7 7.17 9.33 -0.02
N ILE A 8 7.05 8.11 0.46
CA ILE A 8 7.51 7.74 1.79
C ILE A 8 8.85 7.02 1.67
N THR A 9 9.75 7.27 2.60
CA THR A 9 11.05 6.59 2.61
C THR A 9 10.91 5.24 3.29
N LEU A 10 11.31 4.18 2.58
CA LEU A 10 11.36 2.83 3.11
C LEU A 10 12.80 2.34 3.07
N THR A 11 13.23 1.74 4.16
CA THR A 11 14.53 1.07 4.21
C THR A 11 14.31 -0.41 3.90
N LEU A 12 14.83 -0.84 2.76
CA LEU A 12 14.70 -2.23 2.30
C LEU A 12 16.10 -2.81 2.13
N GLY A 13 16.42 -3.79 2.97
CA GLY A 13 17.78 -4.28 3.10
C GLY A 13 18.63 -3.22 3.78
N ASP A 14 19.66 -2.75 3.10
CA ASP A 14 20.57 -1.73 3.63
C ASP A 14 20.46 -0.40 2.88
N ARG A 15 19.39 -0.21 2.09
CA ARG A 15 19.21 0.99 1.28
C ARG A 15 17.86 1.63 1.57
N ASP A 16 17.84 2.97 1.46
CA ASP A 16 16.61 3.74 1.56
C ASP A 16 16.06 4.02 0.17
N TYR A 17 14.75 3.86 0.02
CA TYR A 17 14.05 4.16 -1.23
C TYR A 17 12.90 5.11 -0.95
N VAL A 18 12.71 6.09 -1.83
CA VAL A 18 11.54 6.96 -1.78
C VAL A 18 10.46 6.32 -2.64
N VAL A 19 9.42 5.81 -2.00
CA VAL A 19 8.35 5.06 -2.66
C VAL A 19 7.15 5.97 -2.85
N PRO A 20 6.83 6.33 -4.10
CA PRO A 20 5.70 7.22 -4.38
C PRO A 20 4.38 6.47 -4.39
N PRO A 21 3.24 7.19 -4.46
CA PRO A 21 1.96 6.51 -4.58
C PRO A 21 1.83 5.74 -5.88
N LEU A 22 0.94 4.77 -5.89
CA LEU A 22 0.58 4.05 -7.11
C LEU A 22 -0.09 5.03 -8.09
N ASN A 23 0.21 4.90 -9.39
CA ASN A 23 -0.54 5.67 -10.37
C ASN A 23 -1.90 5.02 -10.61
N PHE A 24 -2.80 5.73 -11.29
CA PHE A 24 -4.17 5.25 -11.49
C PHE A 24 -4.22 3.94 -12.27
N ARG A 25 -3.38 3.79 -13.28
CA ARG A 25 -3.37 2.54 -14.06
C ARG A 25 -3.07 1.33 -13.19
N THR A 26 -2.02 1.42 -12.37
CA THR A 26 -1.63 0.34 -11.49
C THR A 26 -2.67 0.13 -10.39
N LEU A 27 -3.19 1.22 -9.83
CA LEU A 27 -4.23 1.13 -8.81
C LEU A 27 -5.46 0.41 -9.36
N GLN A 28 -5.92 0.76 -10.56
CA GLN A 28 -7.07 0.09 -11.17
C GLN A 28 -6.80 -1.40 -11.39
N ALA A 29 -5.58 -1.73 -11.81
CA ALA A 29 -5.21 -3.13 -12.04
C ALA A 29 -5.19 -3.96 -10.77
N LEU A 30 -4.85 -3.33 -9.63
CA LEU A 30 -4.70 -4.05 -8.36
C LEU A 30 -5.91 -3.91 -7.44
N GLN A 31 -6.85 -3.05 -7.75
CA GLN A 31 -7.91 -2.65 -6.83
C GLN A 31 -8.70 -3.83 -6.26
N ALA A 32 -9.15 -4.74 -7.13
CA ALA A 32 -9.94 -5.90 -6.67
C ALA A 32 -9.14 -6.80 -5.75
N ARG A 33 -7.85 -6.95 -6.03
CA ARG A 33 -6.97 -7.77 -5.20
C ARG A 33 -6.67 -7.09 -3.87
N LEU A 34 -6.50 -5.77 -3.88
CA LEU A 34 -6.28 -4.99 -2.65
C LEU A 34 -7.48 -5.08 -1.71
N GLU A 35 -8.68 -5.07 -2.26
CA GLU A 35 -9.90 -5.19 -1.46
C GLU A 35 -10.02 -6.55 -0.77
N LYS A 36 -9.44 -7.59 -1.36
CA LYS A 36 -9.47 -8.93 -0.80
C LYS A 36 -8.26 -9.27 0.06
N PHE A 37 -7.31 -8.34 0.16
CA PHE A 37 -6.06 -8.59 0.87
C PHE A 37 -6.30 -8.72 2.37
N SER A 38 -5.88 -9.84 2.94
CA SER A 38 -6.06 -10.13 4.37
C SER A 38 -4.77 -10.12 5.17
N GLY A 39 -3.63 -9.87 4.49
CA GLY A 39 -2.32 -9.88 5.16
C GLY A 39 -1.74 -11.27 5.35
N GLY A 40 -2.31 -12.27 4.68
CA GLY A 40 -1.81 -13.64 4.79
C GLY A 40 -0.51 -13.87 4.05
N VAL A 41 0.00 -15.09 4.16
CA VAL A 41 1.26 -15.50 3.53
C VAL A 41 1.05 -16.49 2.39
N ASP A 42 -0.16 -16.62 1.90
CA ASP A 42 -0.44 -17.44 0.73
C ASP A 42 0.15 -16.79 -0.53
N ALA A 43 0.30 -17.60 -1.57
CA ALA A 43 0.97 -17.13 -2.80
C ALA A 43 0.30 -15.88 -3.38
N GLU A 44 -1.02 -15.83 -3.34
CA GLU A 44 -1.78 -14.70 -3.88
C GLU A 44 -1.50 -13.41 -3.12
N SER A 45 -1.45 -13.48 -1.78
CA SER A 45 -1.14 -12.31 -0.94
C SER A 45 0.29 -11.86 -1.14
N LEU A 46 1.23 -12.80 -1.22
CA LEU A 46 2.64 -12.47 -1.43
C LEU A 46 2.84 -11.82 -2.80
N ASP A 47 2.20 -12.34 -3.85
CA ASP A 47 2.27 -11.74 -5.17
C ASP A 47 1.71 -10.32 -5.17
N LEU A 48 0.64 -10.08 -4.44
CA LEU A 48 0.04 -8.76 -4.35
C LEU A 48 1.00 -7.76 -3.70
N VAL A 49 1.70 -8.16 -2.64
CA VAL A 49 2.68 -7.30 -1.98
C VAL A 49 3.79 -6.93 -2.97
N VAL A 50 4.29 -7.92 -3.72
CA VAL A 50 5.32 -7.68 -4.74
C VAL A 50 4.82 -6.72 -5.80
N ASP A 51 3.64 -6.97 -6.34
CA ASP A 51 3.08 -6.13 -7.40
C ASP A 51 2.81 -4.71 -6.91
N SER A 52 2.38 -4.56 -5.67
CA SER A 52 2.12 -3.24 -5.08
C SER A 52 3.41 -2.46 -4.90
N LEU A 53 4.43 -3.09 -4.33
CA LEU A 53 5.72 -2.44 -4.17
C LEU A 53 6.32 -2.09 -5.53
N TYR A 54 6.34 -3.04 -6.44
CA TYR A 54 6.92 -2.81 -7.77
C TYR A 54 6.20 -1.67 -8.50
N GLY A 55 4.87 -1.69 -8.48
CA GLY A 55 4.08 -0.65 -9.14
C GLY A 55 4.36 0.74 -8.63
N ALA A 56 4.67 0.87 -7.33
CA ALA A 56 4.98 2.15 -6.73
C ALA A 56 6.45 2.52 -6.93
N ILE A 57 7.37 1.64 -6.55
CA ILE A 57 8.80 1.97 -6.47
C ILE A 57 9.43 2.23 -7.84
N GLN A 58 8.97 1.52 -8.89
CA GLN A 58 9.55 1.68 -10.22
C GLN A 58 9.31 3.06 -10.80
N ARG A 59 8.36 3.83 -10.27
CA ARG A 59 8.12 5.20 -10.73
C ARG A 59 9.32 6.10 -10.46
N ASN A 60 10.04 5.86 -9.36
CA ASN A 60 11.25 6.61 -8.99
C ASN A 60 12.52 5.86 -9.35
N TYR A 61 12.45 4.55 -9.47
CA TYR A 61 13.62 3.69 -9.74
C TYR A 61 13.30 2.76 -10.91
N PRO A 62 13.23 3.31 -12.14
CA PRO A 62 12.81 2.51 -13.31
C PRO A 62 13.75 1.37 -13.65
N GLU A 63 14.98 1.38 -13.12
CA GLU A 63 15.93 0.29 -13.31
C GLU A 63 15.58 -0.94 -12.48
N LEU A 64 14.76 -0.81 -11.44
CA LEU A 64 14.36 -1.94 -10.61
C LEU A 64 13.37 -2.82 -11.37
N THR A 65 13.55 -4.14 -11.22
CA THR A 65 12.64 -5.13 -11.81
C THR A 65 11.72 -5.69 -10.73
N ARG A 66 10.70 -6.43 -11.17
CA ARG A 66 9.83 -7.12 -10.22
C ARG A 66 10.62 -8.15 -9.40
N ASP A 67 11.60 -8.82 -10.04
CA ASP A 67 12.45 -9.77 -9.33
C ASP A 67 13.27 -9.08 -8.24
N ASP A 68 13.75 -7.86 -8.51
CA ASP A 68 14.46 -7.09 -7.49
C ASP A 68 13.56 -6.85 -6.28
N CYS A 69 12.29 -6.56 -6.51
CA CYS A 69 11.33 -6.35 -5.43
C CYS A 69 11.08 -7.64 -4.65
N ILE A 70 11.03 -8.77 -5.33
CA ILE A 70 10.90 -10.07 -4.65
C ILE A 70 12.08 -10.27 -3.69
N ASP A 71 13.28 -9.94 -4.15
CA ASP A 71 14.48 -10.11 -3.34
C ASP A 71 14.54 -9.16 -2.14
N MET A 72 13.90 -8.00 -2.24
CA MET A 72 13.89 -7.01 -1.16
C MET A 72 12.85 -7.32 -0.08
N LEU A 73 11.86 -8.15 -0.39
CA LEU A 73 10.76 -8.44 0.52
C LEU A 73 11.01 -9.73 1.30
N ASP A 74 10.59 -9.73 2.56
CA ASP A 74 10.56 -10.93 3.39
C ASP A 74 9.35 -10.85 4.32
N LEU A 75 9.14 -11.90 5.11
CA LEU A 75 7.99 -11.93 6.02
C LEU A 75 8.10 -10.87 7.12
N GLY A 76 9.33 -10.44 7.41
CA GLY A 76 9.56 -9.43 8.45
C GLY A 76 9.18 -8.02 8.01
N ASN A 77 9.28 -7.71 6.71
CA ASN A 77 9.01 -6.35 6.23
C ASN A 77 7.76 -6.22 5.36
N MET A 78 7.11 -7.32 4.99
CA MET A 78 6.00 -7.26 4.04
C MET A 78 4.83 -6.40 4.54
N GLU A 79 4.52 -6.48 5.83
CA GLU A 79 3.42 -5.70 6.39
C GLU A 79 3.74 -4.21 6.37
N GLU A 80 4.94 -3.85 6.77
CA GLU A 80 5.40 -2.45 6.77
C GLU A 80 5.38 -1.89 5.35
N VAL A 81 5.89 -2.66 4.39
CA VAL A 81 5.91 -2.24 2.98
C VAL A 81 4.50 -2.03 2.47
N MET A 82 3.61 -2.99 2.73
CA MET A 82 2.23 -2.90 2.25
C MET A 82 1.50 -1.71 2.87
N GLN A 83 1.66 -1.50 4.17
CA GLN A 83 1.07 -0.35 4.84
C GLN A 83 1.60 0.97 4.26
N ALA A 84 2.90 1.02 4.00
CA ALA A 84 3.52 2.23 3.44
C ALA A 84 2.98 2.54 2.04
N VAL A 85 2.87 1.53 1.19
CA VAL A 85 2.36 1.73 -0.16
C VAL A 85 0.90 2.17 -0.13
N MET A 86 0.10 1.55 0.72
CA MET A 86 -1.31 1.91 0.85
C MET A 86 -1.48 3.31 1.44
N ASP A 87 -0.68 3.65 2.45
CA ASP A 87 -0.75 4.96 3.09
C ASP A 87 -0.36 6.09 2.13
N VAL A 88 0.76 5.93 1.42
CA VAL A 88 1.22 6.94 0.49
C VAL A 88 0.27 7.09 -0.69
N SER A 89 -0.43 6.02 -1.06
CA SER A 89 -1.42 6.04 -2.14
C SER A 89 -2.80 6.52 -1.67
N GLY A 90 -2.96 6.79 -0.38
CA GLY A 90 -4.23 7.27 0.17
C GLY A 90 -5.27 6.18 0.42
N LEU A 91 -4.94 4.94 0.17
CA LEU A 91 -5.90 3.84 0.30
C LEU A 91 -6.27 3.56 1.74
N LYS A 92 -5.29 3.62 2.64
CA LYS A 92 -5.54 3.41 4.07
C LYS A 92 -6.47 4.48 4.62
N ARG A 93 -6.28 5.73 4.22
CA ARG A 93 -7.13 6.83 4.65
C ARG A 93 -8.56 6.64 4.19
N LYS A 94 -8.75 6.25 2.93
CA LYS A 94 -10.08 6.00 2.40
C LYS A 94 -10.79 4.88 3.13
N ALA A 95 -10.07 3.81 3.46
CA ALA A 95 -10.64 2.70 4.20
C ALA A 95 -11.09 3.14 5.60
N LEU A 96 -10.27 3.98 6.27
CA LEU A 96 -10.63 4.50 7.58
C LEU A 96 -11.82 5.43 7.52
N GLU A 97 -11.91 6.29 6.51
CA GLU A 97 -13.04 7.19 6.32
C GLU A 97 -14.33 6.41 6.08
N ALA A 98 -14.26 5.38 5.22
CA ALA A 98 -15.41 4.54 4.96
C ALA A 98 -15.88 3.81 6.20
N ALA A 99 -14.95 3.28 7.00
CA ALA A 99 -15.27 2.60 8.24
C ALA A 99 -15.89 3.57 9.25
N ALA A 100 -15.37 4.78 9.34
CA ALA A 100 -15.90 5.81 10.23
C ALA A 100 -17.32 6.18 9.83
N GLU A 101 -17.59 6.35 8.55
CA GLU A 101 -18.94 6.65 8.07
C GLU A 101 -19.91 5.52 8.38
N ALA A 102 -19.50 4.29 8.17
CA ALA A 102 -20.33 3.14 8.43
C ALA A 102 -20.66 2.98 9.91
N SER A 103 -19.72 3.29 10.79
CA SER A 103 -19.90 3.12 12.23
C SER A 103 -20.57 4.31 12.90
N SER A 104 -20.52 5.49 12.33
CA SER A 104 -21.13 6.69 12.89
C SER A 104 -22.60 6.83 12.54
N ASN A 105 -23.13 5.95 11.88
CA ASN A 105 -24.49 5.98 11.40
C ASN A 105 -25.53 5.77 12.45
N PRO A 106 -25.65 5.90 12.70
CA PRO A 106 -26.41 6.00 13.37
C PRO A 106 -26.76 5.94 13.99
N SER A 107 -26.45 5.77 13.92
CA SER A 107 -26.29 5.81 14.68
C SER A 107 -26.09 6.16 15.10
N THR A 108 -26.16 6.11 14.85
CA THR A 108 -25.57 6.58 15.48
C THR A 108 -25.32 6.99 15.73
N GLY A 109 -25.85 7.03 15.65
CA GLY A 109 -25.23 7.63 16.30
C GLY A 109 -25.08 7.97 16.47
N PRO A 110 -25.42 7.99 16.87
CA PRO A 110 -24.94 8.54 17.44
C PRO A 110 -24.69 8.61 17.67
N SER A 111 -24.91 8.60 17.57
CA SER A 111 -24.41 8.86 18.16
C SER A 111 -24.26 9.01 18.34
N SER A 112 -24.54 9.08 18.27
CA SER A 112 -24.11 9.39 18.80
C SER A 112 -24.12 9.65 19.01
N MET A 113 -24.34 9.75 19.06
CA MET A 113 -24.09 10.10 19.55
C MET A 113 -24.24 10.43 19.82
N PRO A 114 -24.73 10.58 19.93
CA PRO A 114 -24.60 10.90 20.32
C PRO A 114 -24.69 10.89 20.49
N THR A 115 -25.02 11.04 20.64
CA THR A 115 -24.90 10.94 20.97
C THR A 115 -24.73 10.64 21.04
#